data_5a32fe0d710a419df78ab58bbc419574
#
_entry.id   5a32fe0d710a419df78ab58bbc419574
#
_cell.length_a   1.000
_cell.length_b   1.000
_cell.length_c   1.000
_cell.angle_alpha   90.00
_cell.angle_beta   90.00
_cell.angle_gamma   90.00
#
_symmetry.space_group_name_H-M   'P 1'
#
loop_
_entity.id
_entity.type
_entity.pdbx_description
1 polymer ?
#
loop_
_entity_poly.entity_id
_entity_poly.type
_entity_poly.pdbx_seq_one_letter_code
_entity_poly.pdbx_strand_id
1 'polypeptide(L)'
;PYAYCNNNPVNYVDPDGREVQVAKEYQEQFRNDLQNVFGDRINMLSFNDNGTLQLDGKTKDFTKEMTKDQKEAFKGLNKAMNDKQVTSVVYADNYNITVNGEVKSVDIVKEYGGGLYSKTDNLIIIAPSVRSVDVTLDQIQITADGLGFPSQNVQQNTTSTLFHEIGERNTTNINFRGVVIDFENYVRRTIGLPVRPYDLNHSKTIKTNL
;
A
#
# COMPACT_ATOMS: atom_id res chain seq x y z
N PRO A 1 1.10 -9.02 21.18
CA PRO A 1 -0.33 -8.90 20.88
C PRO A 1 -0.90 -7.50 21.03
N TYR A 2 -0.10 -6.45 21.35
CA TYR A 2 -0.60 -5.09 21.60
C TYR A 2 0.27 -3.99 20.96
N ALA A 3 1.05 -4.28 19.91
CA ALA A 3 1.71 -3.25 19.10
C ALA A 3 0.69 -2.38 18.31
N TYR A 4 -0.54 -2.84 18.22
CA TYR A 4 -1.71 -2.11 17.79
C TYR A 4 -2.00 -0.99 18.80
N CYS A 5 -2.13 0.24 18.34
CA CYS A 5 -2.36 1.43 19.17
C CYS A 5 -1.23 1.77 20.17
N ASN A 6 0.04 1.53 19.81
CA ASN A 6 1.17 1.95 20.66
C ASN A 6 1.06 1.47 22.11
N ASN A 7 0.58 0.24 22.33
CA ASN A 7 0.25 -0.37 23.64
C ASN A 7 -0.84 0.37 24.45
N ASN A 8 -1.65 1.22 23.84
CA ASN A 8 -2.74 1.91 24.55
C ASN A 8 -4.09 1.81 23.79
N PRO A 9 -4.68 0.60 23.69
CA PRO A 9 -5.94 0.40 22.97
C PRO A 9 -7.15 1.07 23.63
N VAL A 10 -7.01 1.61 24.83
CA VAL A 10 -8.14 2.22 25.59
C VAL A 10 -8.35 3.68 25.22
N ASN A 11 -7.33 4.38 24.68
CA ASN A 11 -7.42 5.81 24.35
C ASN A 11 -7.64 6.12 22.88
N TYR A 12 -7.70 5.10 22.02
CA TYR A 12 -7.95 5.25 20.59
C TYR A 12 -9.22 4.49 20.20
N VAL A 13 -10.37 5.00 20.64
CA VAL A 13 -11.68 4.54 20.18
C VAL A 13 -12.13 5.50 19.09
N ASP A 14 -12.20 5.01 17.88
CA ASP A 14 -12.85 5.70 16.77
C ASP A 14 -14.36 5.49 16.86
N PRO A 15 -15.18 6.56 17.01
CA PRO A 15 -16.62 6.44 17.17
C PRO A 15 -17.36 6.01 15.91
N ASP A 16 -16.80 6.17 14.71
CA ASP A 16 -17.45 5.85 13.42
C ASP A 16 -16.70 4.82 12.55
N GLY A 17 -15.53 4.34 12.98
CA GLY A 17 -14.83 3.18 12.40
C GLY A 17 -14.31 3.37 10.97
N ARG A 18 -14.00 4.61 10.55
CA ARG A 18 -13.64 4.92 9.15
C ARG A 18 -12.31 5.63 9.10
N GLU A 19 -11.17 4.87 8.95
CA GLU A 19 -9.92 5.61 9.08
C GLU A 19 -8.70 4.94 8.46
N VAL A 20 -7.82 5.78 7.90
CA VAL A 20 -6.39 5.50 7.78
C VAL A 20 -5.69 6.18 8.95
N GLN A 21 -5.10 5.40 9.82
CA GLN A 21 -4.45 5.86 11.05
C GLN A 21 -2.93 5.76 10.92
N VAL A 22 -2.24 6.85 11.22
CA VAL A 22 -0.78 6.92 11.14
C VAL A 22 -0.23 7.47 12.45
N ALA A 23 0.56 6.68 13.17
CA ALA A 23 1.18 7.12 14.41
C ALA A 23 2.10 8.32 14.16
N LYS A 24 2.20 9.23 15.13
CA LYS A 24 2.83 10.54 15.00
C LYS A 24 4.25 10.46 14.41
N GLU A 25 5.02 9.46 14.80
CA GLU A 25 6.37 9.21 14.32
C GLU A 25 6.46 8.88 12.83
N TYR A 26 5.37 8.42 12.22
CA TYR A 26 5.32 8.04 10.79
C TYR A 26 4.60 9.07 9.91
N GLN A 27 3.92 10.07 10.50
CA GLN A 27 3.10 11.03 9.75
C GLN A 27 3.89 11.84 8.74
N GLU A 28 5.12 12.24 9.07
CA GLU A 28 5.96 12.99 8.15
C GLU A 28 6.31 12.16 6.91
N GLN A 29 6.73 10.91 7.10
CA GLN A 29 7.07 10.03 5.98
C GLN A 29 5.83 9.69 5.13
N PHE A 30 4.71 9.39 5.76
CA PHE A 30 3.45 9.17 5.08
C PHE A 30 3.01 10.41 4.28
N ARG A 31 3.15 11.59 4.87
CA ARG A 31 2.86 12.86 4.20
C ARG A 31 3.77 13.08 2.98
N ASN A 32 5.05 12.77 3.08
CA ASN A 32 6.00 12.86 1.97
C ASN A 32 5.60 11.91 0.82
N ASP A 33 5.19 10.69 1.13
CA ASP A 33 4.71 9.75 0.12
C ASP A 33 3.45 10.26 -0.59
N LEU A 34 2.50 10.84 0.14
CA LEU A 34 1.32 11.45 -0.47
C LEU A 34 1.67 12.70 -1.28
N GLN A 35 2.65 13.49 -0.84
CA GLN A 35 3.10 14.69 -1.56
C GLN A 35 3.74 14.34 -2.90
N ASN A 36 4.47 13.24 -3.00
CA ASN A 36 5.02 12.76 -4.27
C ASN A 36 3.92 12.52 -5.32
N VAL A 37 2.73 12.12 -4.89
CA VAL A 37 1.58 11.84 -5.78
C VAL A 37 0.71 13.08 -6.01
N PHE A 38 0.41 13.83 -4.95
CA PHE A 38 -0.63 14.87 -4.99
C PHE A 38 -0.06 16.30 -5.01
N GLY A 39 1.26 16.45 -4.86
CA GLY A 39 1.91 17.77 -4.83
C GLY A 39 1.36 18.66 -3.72
N ASP A 40 1.18 19.95 -4.01
CA ASP A 40 0.71 20.95 -3.02
C ASP A 40 -0.68 20.68 -2.47
N ARG A 41 -1.47 19.80 -3.10
CA ARG A 41 -2.79 19.40 -2.60
C ARG A 41 -2.72 18.64 -1.28
N ILE A 42 -1.55 18.13 -0.90
CA ILE A 42 -1.31 17.56 0.42
C ILE A 42 -1.69 18.52 1.55
N ASN A 43 -1.71 19.84 1.29
CA ASN A 43 -2.12 20.85 2.27
C ASN A 43 -3.61 20.82 2.62
N MET A 44 -4.41 20.08 1.83
CA MET A 44 -5.82 19.79 2.13
C MET A 44 -6.00 18.45 2.88
N LEU A 45 -4.91 17.79 3.25
CA LEU A 45 -4.93 16.59 4.08
C LEU A 45 -4.26 16.90 5.42
N SER A 46 -4.91 16.51 6.50
CA SER A 46 -4.43 16.70 7.86
C SER A 46 -4.57 15.42 8.69
N PHE A 47 -3.95 15.40 9.85
CA PHE A 47 -4.15 14.35 10.84
C PHE A 47 -4.84 14.95 12.05
N ASN A 48 -5.88 14.28 12.56
CA ASN A 48 -6.48 14.65 13.84
C ASN A 48 -5.60 14.20 15.02
N ASP A 49 -6.03 14.48 16.25
CA ASP A 49 -5.30 14.15 17.47
C ASP A 49 -5.03 12.65 17.64
N ASN A 50 -5.84 11.79 17.02
CA ASN A 50 -5.69 10.34 17.04
C ASN A 50 -4.80 9.81 15.89
N GLY A 51 -4.25 10.69 15.07
CA GLY A 51 -3.44 10.32 13.91
C GLY A 51 -4.24 9.85 12.68
N THR A 52 -5.55 10.10 12.67
CA THR A 52 -6.41 9.78 11.53
C THR A 52 -6.23 10.78 10.41
N LEU A 53 -6.02 10.28 9.20
CA LEU A 53 -5.96 11.08 7.99
C LEU A 53 -7.34 11.64 7.62
N GLN A 54 -7.42 12.95 7.44
CA GLN A 54 -8.64 13.66 7.09
C GLN A 54 -8.46 14.53 5.86
N LEU A 55 -9.54 14.70 5.09
CA LEU A 55 -9.61 15.67 4.00
C LEU A 55 -10.27 16.96 4.51
N ASP A 56 -9.49 18.05 4.51
CA ASP A 56 -9.95 19.37 4.91
C ASP A 56 -10.67 20.02 3.71
N GLY A 57 -11.94 19.74 3.55
CA GLY A 57 -12.77 20.27 2.48
C GLY A 57 -13.49 19.22 1.65
N LYS A 58 -13.81 19.58 0.41
CA LYS A 58 -14.60 18.69 -0.46
C LYS A 58 -13.70 17.90 -1.39
N THR A 59 -14.01 16.64 -1.62
CA THR A 59 -13.36 15.77 -2.63
C THR A 59 -13.24 16.45 -3.99
N LYS A 60 -14.26 17.20 -4.43
CA LYS A 60 -14.26 17.92 -5.71
C LYS A 60 -13.14 18.95 -5.77
N ASP A 61 -12.91 19.67 -4.68
CA ASP A 61 -11.87 20.71 -4.62
C ASP A 61 -10.47 20.08 -4.59
N PHE A 62 -10.31 19.00 -3.84
CA PHE A 62 -9.06 18.23 -3.80
C PHE A 62 -8.69 17.67 -5.18
N THR A 63 -9.65 17.13 -5.92
CA THR A 63 -9.41 16.48 -7.23
C THR A 63 -9.44 17.44 -8.42
N LYS A 64 -9.72 18.73 -8.20
CA LYS A 64 -9.71 19.74 -9.24
C LYS A 64 -8.33 19.81 -9.90
N GLU A 65 -8.28 19.84 -11.24
CA GLU A 65 -7.04 19.92 -12.02
C GLU A 65 -6.04 18.75 -11.85
N MET A 66 -6.40 17.70 -11.15
CA MET A 66 -5.61 16.47 -11.09
C MET A 66 -5.60 15.75 -12.43
N THR A 67 -4.48 15.10 -12.76
CA THR A 67 -4.41 14.14 -13.87
C THR A 67 -5.35 12.96 -13.61
N LYS A 68 -5.62 12.18 -14.66
CA LYS A 68 -6.40 10.94 -14.51
C LYS A 68 -5.76 10.00 -13.51
N ASP A 69 -4.45 9.80 -13.58
CA ASP A 69 -3.71 8.89 -12.72
C ASP A 69 -3.75 9.34 -11.25
N GLN A 70 -3.59 10.64 -10.97
CA GLN A 70 -3.75 11.20 -9.62
C GLN A 70 -5.17 11.00 -9.06
N LYS A 71 -6.20 11.17 -9.92
CA LYS A 71 -7.60 10.93 -9.50
C LYS A 71 -7.86 9.48 -9.13
N GLU A 72 -7.31 8.53 -9.90
CA GLU A 72 -7.45 7.10 -9.56
C GLU A 72 -6.67 6.75 -8.29
N ALA A 73 -5.45 7.30 -8.10
CA ALA A 73 -4.70 7.15 -6.86
C ALA A 73 -5.48 7.69 -5.65
N PHE A 74 -6.04 8.91 -5.78
CA PHE A 74 -6.85 9.49 -4.71
C PHE A 74 -8.12 8.70 -4.43
N LYS A 75 -8.78 8.18 -5.44
CA LYS A 75 -9.97 7.33 -5.28
C LYS A 75 -9.69 6.10 -4.41
N GLY A 76 -8.52 5.46 -4.60
CA GLY A 76 -8.09 4.34 -3.76
C GLY A 76 -7.78 4.77 -2.32
N LEU A 77 -7.05 5.86 -2.13
CA LEU A 77 -6.79 6.43 -0.80
C LEU A 77 -8.10 6.83 -0.11
N ASN A 78 -8.98 7.55 -0.79
CA ASN A 78 -10.26 8.00 -0.26
C ASN A 78 -11.19 6.83 0.11
N LYS A 79 -11.13 5.71 -0.64
CA LYS A 79 -11.83 4.48 -0.27
C LYS A 79 -11.31 3.95 1.07
N ALA A 80 -9.99 3.90 1.27
CA ALA A 80 -9.39 3.46 2.53
C ALA A 80 -9.77 4.40 3.69
N MET A 81 -9.76 5.73 3.46
CA MET A 81 -10.13 6.75 4.46
C MET A 81 -11.60 6.69 4.88
N ASN A 82 -12.49 6.16 4.04
CA ASN A 82 -13.93 6.10 4.29
C ASN A 82 -14.45 4.67 4.52
N ASP A 83 -13.57 3.71 4.68
CA ASP A 83 -13.96 2.34 5.03
C ASP A 83 -14.24 2.24 6.54
N LYS A 84 -15.12 1.31 6.90
CA LYS A 84 -15.49 1.07 8.30
C LYS A 84 -14.37 0.40 9.12
N GLN A 85 -13.33 -0.09 8.48
CA GLN A 85 -12.18 -0.71 9.14
C GLN A 85 -11.04 0.30 9.25
N VAL A 86 -10.62 0.58 10.47
CA VAL A 86 -9.39 1.35 10.73
C VAL A 86 -8.20 0.62 10.13
N THR A 87 -7.45 1.29 9.27
CA THR A 87 -6.21 0.76 8.68
C THR A 87 -5.03 1.53 9.24
N SER A 88 -4.17 0.85 9.99
CA SER A 88 -2.94 1.44 10.52
C SER A 88 -1.83 1.40 9.48
N VAL A 89 -0.99 2.43 9.44
CA VAL A 89 0.20 2.47 8.58
C VAL A 89 1.45 2.68 9.43
N VAL A 90 2.45 1.84 9.19
CA VAL A 90 3.73 1.80 9.90
C VAL A 90 4.88 1.80 8.90
N TYR A 91 5.98 2.47 9.21
CA TYR A 91 7.22 2.41 8.45
C TYR A 91 8.29 1.69 9.26
N ALA A 92 8.70 0.51 8.80
CA ALA A 92 9.72 -0.31 9.45
C ALA A 92 10.35 -1.32 8.48
N ASP A 93 11.68 -1.45 8.50
CA ASP A 93 12.38 -2.49 7.73
C ASP A 93 12.23 -3.87 8.37
N ASN A 94 12.12 -3.92 9.72
CA ASN A 94 11.85 -5.13 10.47
C ASN A 94 10.60 -4.93 11.30
N TYR A 95 9.72 -5.92 11.29
CA TYR A 95 8.48 -5.87 12.05
C TYR A 95 8.15 -7.22 12.70
N ASN A 96 7.54 -7.20 13.88
CA ASN A 96 7.11 -8.40 14.56
C ASN A 96 5.70 -8.79 14.12
N ILE A 97 5.57 -9.89 13.38
CA ILE A 97 4.28 -10.47 13.00
C ILE A 97 3.98 -11.72 13.80
N THR A 98 2.70 -12.02 13.97
CA THR A 98 2.27 -13.28 14.61
C THR A 98 1.88 -14.28 13.53
N VAL A 99 2.60 -15.40 13.46
CA VAL A 99 2.33 -16.49 12.53
C VAL A 99 2.05 -17.76 13.35
N ASN A 100 0.88 -18.35 13.20
CA ASN A 100 0.46 -19.56 13.95
C ASN A 100 0.60 -19.42 15.48
N GLY A 101 0.39 -18.21 16.02
CA GLY A 101 0.51 -17.93 17.46
C GLY A 101 1.94 -17.63 17.95
N GLU A 102 2.93 -17.70 17.11
CA GLU A 102 4.31 -17.34 17.41
C GLU A 102 4.65 -15.95 16.86
N VAL A 103 5.34 -15.15 17.68
CA VAL A 103 5.85 -13.83 17.25
C VAL A 103 7.19 -14.03 16.56
N LYS A 104 7.28 -13.56 15.31
CA LYS A 104 8.51 -13.57 14.51
C LYS A 104 8.86 -12.16 14.09
N SER A 105 10.14 -11.81 14.24
CA SER A 105 10.69 -10.61 13.58
C SER A 105 10.99 -10.95 12.12
N VAL A 106 10.41 -10.20 11.20
CA VAL A 106 10.56 -10.39 9.76
C VAL A 106 11.19 -9.16 9.12
N ASP A 107 12.06 -9.39 8.15
CA ASP A 107 12.62 -8.37 7.27
C ASP A 107 11.62 -8.11 6.12
N ILE A 108 11.01 -6.92 6.12
CA ILE A 108 9.93 -6.58 5.21
C ILE A 108 10.41 -6.50 3.75
N VAL A 109 11.64 -6.06 3.51
CA VAL A 109 12.19 -6.05 2.14
C VAL A 109 12.42 -7.46 1.64
N LYS A 110 13.08 -8.29 2.44
CA LYS A 110 13.51 -9.62 2.03
C LYS A 110 12.34 -10.59 1.89
N GLU A 111 11.37 -10.54 2.81
CA GLU A 111 10.29 -11.53 2.87
C GLU A 111 9.03 -11.09 2.11
N TYR A 112 8.81 -9.77 1.98
CA TYR A 112 7.58 -9.20 1.42
C TYR A 112 7.82 -8.17 0.29
N GLY A 113 9.07 -8.02 -0.19
CA GLY A 113 9.37 -7.10 -1.29
C GLY A 113 9.24 -5.61 -0.94
N GLY A 114 9.25 -5.27 0.37
CA GLY A 114 9.25 -3.90 0.86
C GLY A 114 7.92 -3.39 1.38
N GLY A 115 6.82 -4.14 1.22
CA GLY A 115 5.52 -3.83 1.78
C GLY A 115 4.73 -5.05 2.20
N LEU A 116 3.82 -4.88 3.14
CA LEU A 116 2.93 -5.94 3.61
C LEU A 116 1.58 -5.33 4.05
N TYR A 117 0.49 -5.78 3.47
CA TYR A 117 -0.84 -5.59 4.04
C TYR A 117 -1.28 -6.83 4.83
N SER A 118 -1.35 -6.70 6.15
CA SER A 118 -1.95 -7.71 7.04
C SER A 118 -3.46 -7.51 7.13
N LYS A 119 -4.22 -8.39 6.48
CA LYS A 119 -5.69 -8.35 6.53
C LYS A 119 -6.23 -8.64 7.94
N THR A 120 -5.57 -9.50 8.70
CA THR A 120 -5.99 -9.88 10.05
C THR A 120 -5.89 -8.70 11.02
N ASP A 121 -4.82 -7.91 10.90
CA ASP A 121 -4.54 -6.78 11.78
C ASP A 121 -4.99 -5.46 11.17
N ASN A 122 -5.44 -5.47 9.90
CA ASN A 122 -5.74 -4.30 9.09
C ASN A 122 -4.59 -3.28 9.12
N LEU A 123 -3.39 -3.77 8.88
CA LEU A 123 -2.13 -3.07 9.05
C LEU A 123 -1.35 -3.05 7.73
N ILE A 124 -0.90 -1.89 7.33
CA ILE A 124 0.05 -1.70 6.23
C ILE A 124 1.44 -1.43 6.84
N ILE A 125 2.44 -2.18 6.41
CA ILE A 125 3.83 -1.98 6.80
C ILE A 125 4.63 -1.66 5.54
N ILE A 126 5.41 -0.59 5.57
CA ILE A 126 6.26 -0.14 4.47
C ILE A 126 7.71 -0.10 4.95
N ALA A 127 8.61 -0.76 4.23
CA ALA A 127 10.03 -0.69 4.55
C ALA A 127 10.64 0.61 4.02
N PRO A 128 11.23 1.48 4.87
CA PRO A 128 11.89 2.70 4.42
C PRO A 128 13.09 2.44 3.50
N SER A 129 13.72 1.29 3.61
CA SER A 129 14.89 0.90 2.81
C SER A 129 14.55 0.29 1.45
N VAL A 130 13.25 0.12 1.10
CA VAL A 130 12.85 -0.48 -0.17
C VAL A 130 13.41 0.27 -1.37
N ARG A 131 13.99 -0.46 -2.34
CA ARG A 131 14.56 0.10 -3.57
C ARG A 131 14.12 -0.64 -4.82
N SER A 132 13.91 -1.93 -4.71
CA SER A 132 13.45 -2.78 -5.81
C SER A 132 12.86 -4.07 -5.28
N VAL A 133 12.12 -4.76 -6.13
CA VAL A 133 11.57 -6.09 -5.88
C VAL A 133 11.77 -6.97 -7.11
N ASP A 134 12.13 -8.23 -6.90
CA ASP A 134 12.18 -9.21 -7.97
C ASP A 134 10.80 -9.86 -8.14
N VAL A 135 10.28 -9.79 -9.35
CA VAL A 135 8.98 -10.36 -9.71
C VAL A 135 9.14 -11.42 -10.78
N THR A 136 8.37 -12.50 -10.72
CA THR A 136 8.28 -13.48 -11.78
C THR A 136 7.12 -13.10 -12.70
N LEU A 137 7.43 -12.81 -13.97
CA LEU A 137 6.43 -12.37 -14.94
C LEU A 137 5.37 -13.45 -15.17
N ASP A 138 4.14 -13.04 -15.46
CA ASP A 138 3.02 -13.95 -15.74
C ASP A 138 2.98 -14.48 -17.19
N GLN A 139 3.90 -14.01 -18.04
CA GLN A 139 4.01 -14.41 -19.43
C GLN A 139 5.22 -15.34 -19.64
N ILE A 140 4.95 -16.48 -20.29
CA ILE A 140 6.02 -17.40 -20.67
C ILE A 140 6.85 -16.77 -21.76
N GLN A 141 8.17 -16.84 -21.59
CA GLN A 141 9.17 -16.39 -22.56
C GLN A 141 10.24 -17.47 -22.79
N ILE A 142 11.01 -17.33 -23.85
CA ILE A 142 12.22 -18.14 -24.07
C ILE A 142 13.29 -17.62 -23.11
N THR A 143 13.71 -18.47 -22.19
CA THR A 143 14.80 -18.21 -21.24
C THR A 143 16.02 -19.01 -21.65
N ALA A 144 17.16 -18.81 -20.98
CA ALA A 144 18.39 -19.58 -21.24
C ALA A 144 18.20 -21.09 -21.05
N ASP A 145 17.26 -21.47 -20.15
CA ASP A 145 16.94 -22.87 -19.81
C ASP A 145 15.74 -23.43 -20.59
N GLY A 146 15.22 -22.69 -21.58
CA GLY A 146 14.05 -23.06 -22.39
C GLY A 146 12.86 -22.15 -22.18
N LEU A 147 11.64 -22.68 -22.33
CA LEU A 147 10.41 -21.93 -22.06
C LEU A 147 10.17 -21.82 -20.54
N GLY A 148 9.98 -20.62 -20.05
CA GLY A 148 9.76 -20.38 -18.63
C GLY A 148 9.19 -19.00 -18.32
N PHE A 149 8.97 -18.74 -17.04
CA PHE A 149 8.54 -17.44 -16.52
C PHE A 149 9.78 -16.65 -16.09
N PRO A 150 10.20 -15.61 -16.83
CA PRO A 150 11.39 -14.85 -16.48
C PRO A 150 11.17 -14.00 -15.22
N SER A 151 12.24 -13.77 -14.48
CA SER A 151 12.27 -12.80 -13.39
C SER A 151 12.68 -11.44 -13.89
N GLN A 152 12.10 -10.39 -13.33
CA GLN A 152 12.43 -8.99 -13.60
C GLN A 152 12.62 -8.24 -12.29
N ASN A 153 13.71 -7.47 -12.19
CA ASN A 153 13.86 -6.50 -11.10
C ASN A 153 13.05 -5.25 -11.40
N VAL A 154 12.15 -4.90 -10.48
CA VAL A 154 11.25 -3.75 -10.57
C VAL A 154 11.68 -2.71 -9.55
N GLN A 155 12.04 -1.52 -10.01
CA GLN A 155 12.36 -0.40 -9.14
C GLN A 155 11.15 -0.07 -8.23
N GLN A 156 11.41 0.13 -6.95
CA GLN A 156 10.41 0.49 -5.93
C GLN A 156 10.89 1.71 -5.14
N ASN A 157 9.93 2.36 -4.49
CA ASN A 157 10.15 3.32 -3.41
C ASN A 157 8.97 3.25 -2.42
N THR A 158 9.06 3.94 -1.30
CA THR A 158 8.02 3.92 -0.26
C THR A 158 6.66 4.35 -0.81
N THR A 159 6.62 5.35 -1.71
CA THR A 159 5.38 5.84 -2.32
C THR A 159 4.70 4.76 -3.17
N SER A 160 5.43 4.11 -4.10
CA SER A 160 4.84 3.05 -4.94
C SER A 160 4.41 1.86 -4.10
N THR A 161 5.19 1.51 -3.08
CA THR A 161 4.87 0.42 -2.15
C THR A 161 3.64 0.74 -1.30
N LEU A 162 3.54 1.94 -0.72
CA LEU A 162 2.37 2.38 0.04
C LEU A 162 1.08 2.22 -0.78
N PHE A 163 1.08 2.68 -2.01
CA PHE A 163 -0.11 2.58 -2.87
C PHE A 163 -0.38 1.16 -3.35
N HIS A 164 0.65 0.31 -3.48
CA HIS A 164 0.46 -1.12 -3.70
C HIS A 164 -0.34 -1.75 -2.54
N GLU A 165 0.09 -1.52 -1.30
CA GLU A 165 -0.57 -2.08 -0.11
C GLU A 165 -1.99 -1.49 0.10
N ILE A 166 -2.21 -0.21 -0.22
CA ILE A 166 -3.56 0.38 -0.27
C ILE A 166 -4.41 -0.33 -1.34
N GLY A 167 -3.82 -0.69 -2.47
CA GLY A 167 -4.47 -1.48 -3.52
C GLY A 167 -4.87 -2.87 -3.02
N GLU A 168 -3.99 -3.58 -2.34
CA GLU A 168 -4.28 -4.89 -1.73
C GLU A 168 -5.39 -4.79 -0.68
N ARG A 169 -5.28 -3.81 0.21
CA ARG A 169 -6.29 -3.52 1.23
C ARG A 169 -7.68 -3.29 0.60
N ASN A 170 -7.74 -2.56 -0.51
CA ASN A 170 -8.98 -2.23 -1.19
C ASN A 170 -9.57 -3.37 -2.04
N THR A 171 -8.78 -4.42 -2.30
CA THR A 171 -9.17 -5.53 -3.17
C THR A 171 -9.78 -6.65 -2.34
N THR A 172 -11.08 -6.85 -2.47
CA THR A 172 -11.81 -7.91 -1.74
C THR A 172 -11.66 -9.28 -2.40
N ASN A 173 -11.32 -9.32 -3.68
CA ASN A 173 -11.20 -10.55 -4.47
C ASN A 173 -9.74 -10.81 -4.82
N ILE A 174 -9.11 -11.74 -4.11
CA ILE A 174 -7.72 -12.16 -4.32
C ILE A 174 -7.43 -12.76 -5.72
N ASN A 175 -8.48 -13.18 -6.44
CA ASN A 175 -8.33 -13.73 -7.79
C ASN A 175 -8.15 -12.65 -8.88
N PHE A 176 -8.31 -11.37 -8.53
CA PHE A 176 -8.14 -10.21 -9.43
C PHE A 176 -6.97 -9.31 -9.01
N ARG A 177 -5.88 -9.88 -8.60
CA ARG A 177 -4.70 -9.13 -8.14
C ARG A 177 -4.10 -8.18 -9.18
N GLY A 178 -4.35 -8.38 -10.47
CA GLY A 178 -3.98 -7.43 -11.51
C GLY A 178 -4.54 -6.03 -11.29
N VAL A 179 -5.65 -5.89 -10.57
CA VAL A 179 -6.21 -4.59 -10.17
C VAL A 179 -5.26 -3.82 -9.25
N VAL A 180 -4.50 -4.53 -8.41
CA VAL A 180 -3.48 -3.93 -7.52
C VAL A 180 -2.34 -3.34 -8.34
N ILE A 181 -1.85 -4.09 -9.34
CA ILE A 181 -0.80 -3.60 -10.26
C ILE A 181 -1.29 -2.43 -11.10
N ASP A 182 -2.53 -2.48 -11.62
CA ASP A 182 -3.12 -1.35 -12.34
C ASP A 182 -3.17 -0.09 -11.45
N PHE A 183 -3.57 -0.26 -10.19
CA PHE A 183 -3.65 0.83 -9.23
C PHE A 183 -2.28 1.39 -8.87
N GLU A 184 -1.30 0.53 -8.57
CA GLU A 184 0.09 0.94 -8.37
C GLU A 184 0.62 1.70 -9.58
N ASN A 185 0.31 1.25 -10.80
CA ASN A 185 0.78 1.85 -12.04
C ASN A 185 0.23 3.27 -12.29
N TYR A 186 -0.93 3.65 -11.76
CA TYR A 186 -1.36 5.06 -11.77
C TYR A 186 -0.38 5.93 -10.97
N VAL A 187 0.04 5.44 -9.80
CA VAL A 187 0.99 6.15 -8.95
C VAL A 187 2.38 6.18 -9.58
N ARG A 188 2.86 5.05 -10.10
CA ARG A 188 4.19 4.95 -10.73
C ARG A 188 4.35 5.93 -11.88
N ARG A 189 3.34 6.04 -12.77
CA ARG A 189 3.35 7.06 -13.83
C ARG A 189 3.35 8.49 -13.29
N THR A 190 2.62 8.74 -12.22
CA THR A 190 2.57 10.07 -11.59
C THR A 190 3.91 10.50 -11.02
N ILE A 191 4.66 9.57 -10.41
CA ILE A 191 5.96 9.86 -9.77
C ILE A 191 7.16 9.58 -10.67
N GLY A 192 6.92 9.25 -11.96
CA GLY A 192 7.99 9.04 -12.94
C GLY A 192 8.72 7.71 -12.84
N LEU A 193 8.17 6.71 -12.14
CA LEU A 193 8.71 5.35 -12.14
C LEU A 193 8.23 4.56 -13.37
N PRO A 194 9.05 3.62 -13.88
CA PRO A 194 8.62 2.66 -14.89
C PRO A 194 7.39 1.87 -14.40
N VAL A 195 6.44 1.59 -15.28
CA VAL A 195 5.28 0.77 -14.94
C VAL A 195 5.73 -0.64 -14.51
N ARG A 196 5.07 -1.18 -13.50
CA ARG A 196 5.28 -2.55 -13.06
C ARG A 196 4.54 -3.51 -14.01
N PRO A 197 5.19 -4.56 -14.52
CA PRO A 197 4.54 -5.60 -15.28
C PRO A 197 3.64 -6.45 -14.37
N TYR A 198 2.70 -7.18 -14.97
CA TYR A 198 1.98 -8.23 -14.25
C TYR A 198 2.92 -9.37 -13.93
N ASP A 199 2.82 -9.90 -12.74
CA ASP A 199 3.59 -11.03 -12.24
C ASP A 199 2.67 -12.17 -11.79
N LEU A 200 3.24 -13.36 -11.54
CA LEU A 200 2.46 -14.55 -11.17
C LEU A 200 1.66 -14.39 -9.87
N ASN A 201 2.12 -13.52 -8.96
CA ASN A 201 1.41 -13.26 -7.71
C ASN A 201 0.26 -12.28 -7.89
N HIS A 202 0.36 -11.39 -8.89
CA HIS A 202 -0.56 -10.29 -9.16
C HIS A 202 -1.17 -10.34 -10.57
N SER A 203 -1.16 -11.51 -11.21
CA SER A 203 -1.75 -11.70 -12.54
C SER A 203 -3.25 -11.41 -12.57
N LYS A 204 -3.73 -10.87 -13.68
CA LYS A 204 -5.17 -10.76 -13.99
C LYS A 204 -5.83 -12.11 -14.24
N THR A 205 -5.04 -13.14 -14.49
CA THR A 205 -5.58 -14.46 -14.83
C THR A 205 -6.30 -15.04 -13.60
N ILE A 206 -7.56 -15.38 -13.77
CA ILE A 206 -8.31 -16.13 -12.77
C ILE A 206 -7.61 -17.48 -12.63
N LYS A 207 -7.06 -17.79 -11.45
CA LYS A 207 -6.60 -19.14 -11.16
C LYS A 207 -7.87 -20.01 -11.14
N THR A 208 -8.13 -20.73 -12.23
CA THR A 208 -9.09 -21.82 -12.20
C THR A 208 -8.57 -22.84 -11.22
N ASN A 209 -9.30 -23.09 -10.15
CA ASN A 209 -9.08 -24.24 -9.30
C ASN A 209 -9.32 -25.47 -10.19
N LEU A 210 -8.25 -26.13 -10.57
CA LEU A 210 -8.28 -27.50 -11.08
C LEU A 210 -8.34 -28.44 -9.88
#